data_bcb66c254ef165f727901ec0375c1e6f
#
_entry.id   bcb66c254ef165f727901ec0375c1e6f
#
_cell.length_a   1.000
_cell.length_b   1.000
_cell.length_c   1.000
_cell.angle_alpha   90.00
_cell.angle_beta   90.00
_cell.angle_gamma   90.00
#
_symmetry.space_group_name_H-M   'P 1'
#
loop_
_entity.id
_entity.type
_entity.pdbx_description
1 polymer ?
#
loop_
_entity_poly.entity_id
_entity_poly.type
_entity_poly.pdbx_seq_one_letter_code
_entity_poly.pdbx_strand_id
1 'polypeptide(L)'
;MSLLKDRNFLLLFAGQGISRFGDGLYTAATAWLAWSLTKDPTAVAVVSVSAFAPAFVATFVVASYADRRDRRKLMIATDLARVAVVAVASVLLSLNLLNLPLLVATTALLALIGAPFAPARNAIVPQIVPDDRLQQANGLLQVAFRAAYFVGPLMLAPLLAFGSLQWALVVNGLTFLGSAAAVAAIRVTRPAPTSGQTGLWSDLSAGLRAVRAAPDVLVVIVTFVLALALTSGFLTVGLVAVVGQGGQYGLLLGVAGVAEVVGALLLAGLRIRRLALAAVLAWALLGIFRAPMGTVTSHAEAAVLLTATGLASALTDIPLIALVQQRIPSHHLAKALGLWEAGVAGALAISPFVASTAITFAGVENAFLLSGAAVVVLAVTATLALACVGARQPGQEPFVTADGTASVAAPEETAVITAKPE
;
A
#
# COMPACT_ATOMS: atom_id res chain seq x y z
N MET A 1 12.36 18.59 9.12
CA MET A 1 11.95 19.91 8.56
C MET A 1 12.90 20.50 7.51
N SER A 2 14.19 20.12 7.46
CA SER A 2 15.13 20.67 6.45
C SER A 2 14.91 20.17 5.01
N LEU A 3 14.41 18.94 4.81
CA LEU A 3 14.17 18.38 3.47
C LEU A 3 13.05 19.11 2.71
N LEU A 4 12.00 19.55 3.39
CA LEU A 4 10.90 20.30 2.76
C LEU A 4 11.32 21.71 2.31
N LYS A 5 12.54 22.17 2.69
CA LYS A 5 13.15 23.41 2.19
C LYS A 5 13.96 23.18 0.91
N ASP A 6 14.33 21.92 0.61
CA ASP A 6 14.98 21.59 -0.66
C ASP A 6 13.96 21.63 -1.80
N ARG A 7 14.22 22.47 -2.79
CA ARG A 7 13.30 22.70 -3.92
C ARG A 7 13.04 21.42 -4.72
N ASN A 8 14.05 20.59 -4.97
CA ASN A 8 13.90 19.39 -5.77
C ASN A 8 13.08 18.33 -5.01
N PHE A 9 13.36 18.17 -3.71
CA PHE A 9 12.58 17.26 -2.86
C PHE A 9 11.13 17.74 -2.72
N LEU A 10 10.90 19.04 -2.49
CA LEU A 10 9.56 19.61 -2.37
C LEU A 10 8.74 19.42 -3.65
N LEU A 11 9.35 19.60 -4.83
CA LEU A 11 8.69 19.37 -6.12
C LEU A 11 8.30 17.90 -6.29
N LEU A 12 9.20 16.97 -5.94
CA LEU A 12 8.88 15.54 -5.98
C LEU A 12 7.76 15.19 -5.00
N PHE A 13 7.87 15.69 -3.76
CA PHE A 13 6.90 15.44 -2.69
C PHE A 13 5.51 15.96 -3.06
N ALA A 14 5.40 17.22 -3.49
CA ALA A 14 4.13 17.84 -3.87
C ALA A 14 3.52 17.20 -5.13
N GLY A 15 4.32 17.02 -6.19
CA GLY A 15 3.87 16.39 -7.42
C GLY A 15 3.34 14.97 -7.20
N GLN A 16 4.05 14.19 -6.39
CA GLN A 16 3.63 12.83 -6.05
C GLN A 16 2.41 12.79 -5.12
N GLY A 17 2.34 13.69 -4.12
CA GLY A 17 1.17 13.81 -3.26
C GLY A 17 -0.09 14.12 -4.06
N ILE A 18 -0.01 15.09 -4.99
CA ILE A 18 -1.12 15.46 -5.86
C ILE A 18 -1.54 14.28 -6.76
N SER A 19 -0.57 13.59 -7.39
CA SER A 19 -0.84 12.43 -8.25
C SER A 19 -1.49 11.29 -7.46
N ARG A 20 -1.03 10.99 -6.25
CA ARG A 20 -1.61 9.94 -5.39
C ARG A 20 -3.02 10.27 -4.91
N PHE A 21 -3.29 11.54 -4.64
CA PHE A 21 -4.64 12.02 -4.36
C PHE A 21 -5.57 11.74 -5.56
N GLY A 22 -5.13 12.05 -6.79
CA GLY A 22 -5.87 11.73 -8.01
C GLY A 22 -6.10 10.23 -8.20
N ASP A 23 -5.08 9.39 -7.95
CA ASP A 23 -5.19 7.93 -8.01
C ASP A 23 -6.27 7.41 -7.03
N GLY A 24 -6.30 7.91 -5.79
CA GLY A 24 -7.32 7.54 -4.80
C GLY A 24 -8.73 7.94 -5.22
N LEU A 25 -8.90 9.17 -5.73
CA LEU A 25 -10.16 9.65 -6.29
C LEU A 25 -10.62 8.78 -7.48
N TYR A 26 -9.71 8.49 -8.42
CA TYR A 26 -9.99 7.66 -9.59
C TYR A 26 -10.42 6.25 -9.19
N THR A 27 -9.75 5.64 -8.23
CA THR A 27 -10.08 4.30 -7.72
C THR A 27 -11.51 4.27 -7.16
N ALA A 28 -11.87 5.26 -6.34
CA ALA A 28 -13.24 5.36 -5.80
C ALA A 28 -14.28 5.63 -6.91
N ALA A 29 -13.95 6.52 -7.86
CA ALA A 29 -14.83 6.88 -8.95
C ALA A 29 -15.12 5.70 -9.89
N THR A 30 -14.10 4.92 -10.25
CA THR A 30 -14.23 3.76 -11.14
C THR A 30 -14.94 2.57 -10.47
N ALA A 31 -14.70 2.33 -9.17
CA ALA A 31 -15.45 1.35 -8.41
C ALA A 31 -16.95 1.72 -8.34
N TRP A 32 -17.25 2.98 -8.04
CA TRP A 32 -18.63 3.47 -8.08
C TRP A 32 -19.25 3.39 -9.47
N LEU A 33 -18.53 3.76 -10.53
CA LEU A 33 -19.03 3.69 -11.90
C LEU A 33 -19.37 2.25 -12.30
N ALA A 34 -18.48 1.28 -11.98
CA ALA A 34 -18.73 -0.12 -12.23
C ALA A 34 -20.02 -0.62 -11.56
N TRP A 35 -20.21 -0.24 -10.28
CA TRP A 35 -21.45 -0.52 -9.55
C TRP A 35 -22.67 0.16 -10.15
N SER A 36 -22.57 1.43 -10.53
CA SER A 36 -23.70 2.18 -11.09
C SER A 36 -24.19 1.62 -12.42
N LEU A 37 -23.26 1.09 -13.25
CA LEU A 37 -23.56 0.50 -14.55
C LEU A 37 -24.19 -0.89 -14.46
N THR A 38 -23.84 -1.68 -13.44
CA THR A 38 -24.17 -3.13 -13.45
C THR A 38 -24.93 -3.59 -12.22
N LYS A 39 -24.80 -2.91 -11.07
CA LYS A 39 -25.25 -3.36 -9.74
C LYS A 39 -24.69 -4.75 -9.36
N ASP A 40 -23.57 -5.14 -9.98
CA ASP A 40 -22.93 -6.42 -9.77
C ASP A 40 -21.58 -6.24 -9.02
N PRO A 41 -21.41 -6.87 -7.84
CA PRO A 41 -20.14 -6.87 -7.12
C PRO A 41 -18.96 -7.41 -7.95
N THR A 42 -19.22 -8.34 -8.88
CA THR A 42 -18.20 -8.93 -9.75
C THR A 42 -17.62 -7.87 -10.70
N ALA A 43 -18.45 -7.00 -11.24
CA ALA A 43 -17.99 -5.90 -12.10
C ALA A 43 -17.06 -4.95 -11.35
N VAL A 44 -17.41 -4.61 -10.10
CA VAL A 44 -16.55 -3.78 -9.23
C VAL A 44 -15.22 -4.48 -8.95
N ALA A 45 -15.25 -5.80 -8.69
CA ALA A 45 -14.04 -6.60 -8.47
C ALA A 45 -13.14 -6.60 -9.71
N VAL A 46 -13.69 -6.83 -10.91
CA VAL A 46 -12.93 -6.84 -12.17
C VAL A 46 -12.26 -5.49 -12.43
N VAL A 47 -12.99 -4.38 -12.24
CA VAL A 47 -12.41 -3.02 -12.38
C VAL A 47 -11.32 -2.78 -11.33
N SER A 48 -11.56 -3.16 -10.06
CA SER A 48 -10.57 -3.00 -9.00
C SER A 48 -9.29 -3.79 -9.27
N VAL A 49 -9.41 -5.04 -9.72
CA VAL A 49 -8.26 -5.88 -10.07
C VAL A 49 -7.53 -5.32 -11.29
N SER A 50 -8.24 -4.78 -12.28
CA SER A 50 -7.61 -4.16 -13.45
C SER A 50 -6.78 -2.93 -13.12
N ALA A 51 -7.01 -2.30 -11.95
CA ALA A 51 -6.19 -1.20 -11.45
C ALA A 51 -4.82 -1.65 -10.87
N PHE A 52 -4.67 -2.91 -10.46
CA PHE A 52 -3.46 -3.39 -9.77
C PHE A 52 -2.74 -4.50 -10.52
N ALA A 53 -3.46 -5.50 -11.02
CA ALA A 53 -2.86 -6.70 -11.61
C ALA A 53 -1.94 -6.42 -12.82
N PRO A 54 -2.30 -5.54 -13.78
CA PRO A 54 -1.40 -5.22 -14.90
C PRO A 54 -0.10 -4.56 -14.45
N ALA A 55 -0.15 -3.66 -13.47
CA ALA A 55 1.03 -3.02 -12.91
C ALA A 55 1.92 -4.02 -12.19
N PHE A 56 1.33 -4.95 -11.43
CA PHE A 56 2.07 -6.02 -10.75
C PHE A 56 2.82 -6.90 -11.76
N VAL A 57 2.15 -7.39 -12.79
CA VAL A 57 2.79 -8.19 -13.86
C VAL A 57 3.87 -7.40 -14.59
N ALA A 58 3.58 -6.14 -14.93
CA ALA A 58 4.52 -5.28 -15.64
C ALA A 58 5.77 -4.94 -14.82
N THR A 59 5.70 -4.93 -13.49
CA THR A 59 6.86 -4.66 -12.62
C THR A 59 8.01 -5.66 -12.90
N PHE A 60 7.71 -6.91 -13.21
CA PHE A 60 8.70 -7.93 -13.55
C PHE A 60 9.42 -7.67 -14.88
N VAL A 61 8.74 -7.04 -15.84
CA VAL A 61 9.29 -6.76 -17.17
C VAL A 61 9.92 -5.37 -17.22
N VAL A 62 9.31 -4.41 -16.54
CA VAL A 62 9.64 -2.99 -16.64
C VAL A 62 10.85 -2.59 -15.80
N ALA A 63 11.17 -3.34 -14.72
CA ALA A 63 12.32 -3.01 -13.87
C ALA A 63 13.63 -2.89 -14.69
N SER A 64 13.88 -3.85 -15.59
CA SER A 64 15.06 -3.84 -16.46
C SER A 64 15.03 -2.77 -17.56
N TYR A 65 13.84 -2.31 -17.96
CA TYR A 65 13.67 -1.24 -18.92
C TYR A 65 13.88 0.15 -18.30
N ALA A 66 13.37 0.35 -17.08
CA ALA A 66 13.47 1.62 -16.36
C ALA A 66 14.93 1.99 -16.04
N ASP A 67 15.78 0.99 -15.78
CA ASP A 67 17.20 1.21 -15.44
C ASP A 67 18.04 1.79 -16.60
N ARG A 68 17.61 1.57 -17.85
CA ARG A 68 18.32 2.01 -19.07
C ARG A 68 17.89 3.38 -19.57
N ARG A 69 16.88 4.01 -18.98
CA ARG A 69 16.30 5.26 -19.43
C ARG A 69 16.57 6.41 -18.44
N ASP A 70 16.52 7.62 -18.96
CA ASP A 70 16.48 8.82 -18.11
C ASP A 70 15.21 8.78 -17.24
N ARG A 71 15.42 8.63 -15.93
CA ARG A 71 14.36 8.43 -14.94
C ARG A 71 13.35 9.57 -14.91
N ARG A 72 13.84 10.82 -15.04
CA ARG A 72 13.01 12.01 -15.10
C ARG A 72 12.14 12.03 -16.36
N LYS A 73 12.73 11.74 -17.52
CA LYS A 73 11.99 11.67 -18.80
C LYS A 73 10.98 10.54 -18.78
N LEU A 74 11.33 9.41 -18.19
CA LEU A 74 10.42 8.26 -18.06
C LEU A 74 9.20 8.61 -17.18
N MET A 75 9.40 9.28 -16.02
CA MET A 75 8.30 9.72 -15.17
C MET A 75 7.37 10.71 -15.89
N ILE A 76 7.93 11.70 -16.59
CA ILE A 76 7.15 12.68 -17.36
C ILE A 76 6.35 11.99 -18.48
N ALA A 77 6.99 11.11 -19.26
CA ALA A 77 6.33 10.38 -20.34
C ALA A 77 5.19 9.50 -19.81
N THR A 78 5.40 8.83 -18.68
CA THR A 78 4.39 8.02 -17.99
C THR A 78 3.19 8.87 -17.58
N ASP A 79 3.39 10.00 -16.91
CA ASP A 79 2.31 10.88 -16.48
C ASP A 79 1.54 11.46 -17.67
N LEU A 80 2.23 11.91 -18.73
CA LEU A 80 1.57 12.42 -19.94
C LEU A 80 0.76 11.33 -20.68
N ALA A 81 1.27 10.11 -20.74
CA ALA A 81 0.53 8.99 -21.30
C ALA A 81 -0.72 8.64 -20.46
N ARG A 82 -0.63 8.72 -19.12
CA ARG A 82 -1.78 8.58 -18.22
C ARG A 82 -2.83 9.67 -18.46
N VAL A 83 -2.40 10.94 -18.65
CA VAL A 83 -3.32 12.03 -19.02
C VAL A 83 -4.10 11.67 -20.27
N ALA A 84 -3.44 11.17 -21.32
CA ALA A 84 -4.11 10.79 -22.56
C ALA A 84 -5.16 9.69 -22.34
N VAL A 85 -4.85 8.66 -21.54
CA VAL A 85 -5.81 7.58 -21.22
C VAL A 85 -7.01 8.12 -20.46
N VAL A 86 -6.78 8.94 -19.43
CA VAL A 86 -7.86 9.52 -18.62
C VAL A 86 -8.70 10.49 -19.46
N ALA A 87 -8.10 11.27 -20.35
CA ALA A 87 -8.83 12.14 -21.28
C ALA A 87 -9.74 11.33 -22.21
N VAL A 88 -9.25 10.23 -22.79
CA VAL A 88 -10.07 9.32 -23.59
C VAL A 88 -11.22 8.75 -22.78
N ALA A 89 -10.96 8.25 -21.56
CA ALA A 89 -12.00 7.74 -20.66
C ALA A 89 -13.05 8.83 -20.33
N SER A 90 -12.61 10.08 -20.10
CA SER A 90 -13.49 11.21 -19.83
C SER A 90 -14.39 11.56 -21.03
N VAL A 91 -13.84 11.54 -22.25
CA VAL A 91 -14.61 11.75 -23.48
C VAL A 91 -15.61 10.62 -23.71
N LEU A 92 -15.20 9.36 -23.54
CA LEU A 92 -16.12 8.21 -23.64
C LEU A 92 -17.27 8.30 -22.64
N LEU A 93 -16.99 8.75 -21.42
CA LEU A 93 -18.00 8.94 -20.39
C LEU A 93 -18.99 10.08 -20.78
N SER A 94 -18.48 11.21 -21.27
CA SER A 94 -19.32 12.35 -21.68
C SER A 94 -20.24 12.03 -22.89
N LEU A 95 -19.79 11.12 -23.75
CA LEU A 95 -20.57 10.63 -24.90
C LEU A 95 -21.51 9.46 -24.53
N ASN A 96 -21.56 9.04 -23.28
CA ASN A 96 -22.29 7.85 -22.80
C ASN A 96 -21.86 6.55 -23.50
N LEU A 97 -20.61 6.49 -23.97
CA LEU A 97 -20.02 5.32 -24.63
C LEU A 97 -19.18 4.46 -23.67
N LEU A 98 -18.87 4.95 -22.45
CA LEU A 98 -18.06 4.24 -21.49
C LEU A 98 -18.88 3.11 -20.83
N ASN A 99 -18.70 1.90 -21.32
CA ASN A 99 -19.29 0.68 -20.80
C ASN A 99 -18.26 -0.07 -19.91
N LEU A 100 -18.70 -1.17 -19.26
CA LEU A 100 -17.84 -1.94 -18.36
C LEU A 100 -16.55 -2.46 -19.04
N PRO A 101 -16.56 -3.08 -20.22
CA PRO A 101 -15.34 -3.49 -20.93
C PRO A 101 -14.36 -2.34 -21.18
N LEU A 102 -14.84 -1.18 -21.60
CA LEU A 102 -13.99 0.00 -21.84
C LEU A 102 -13.46 0.58 -20.54
N LEU A 103 -14.25 0.56 -19.46
CA LEU A 103 -13.80 0.97 -18.12
C LEU A 103 -12.67 0.06 -17.62
N VAL A 104 -12.82 -1.25 -17.76
CA VAL A 104 -11.77 -2.25 -17.44
C VAL A 104 -10.52 -2.01 -18.29
N ALA A 105 -10.67 -1.84 -19.60
CA ALA A 105 -9.56 -1.63 -20.51
C ALA A 105 -8.79 -0.33 -20.22
N THR A 106 -9.49 0.78 -19.99
CA THR A 106 -8.86 2.07 -19.64
C THR A 106 -8.16 2.03 -18.29
N THR A 107 -8.76 1.37 -17.29
CA THR A 107 -8.17 1.20 -15.95
C THR A 107 -6.93 0.31 -16.02
N ALA A 108 -6.98 -0.82 -16.74
CA ALA A 108 -5.84 -1.71 -16.94
C ALA A 108 -4.70 -1.01 -17.68
N LEU A 109 -5.02 -0.23 -18.72
CA LEU A 109 -4.04 0.52 -19.50
C LEU A 109 -3.37 1.61 -18.65
N LEU A 110 -4.14 2.29 -17.79
CA LEU A 110 -3.62 3.30 -16.87
C LEU A 110 -2.63 2.67 -15.87
N ALA A 111 -2.97 1.49 -15.33
CA ALA A 111 -2.11 0.73 -14.43
C ALA A 111 -0.82 0.24 -15.13
N LEU A 112 -0.94 -0.28 -16.34
CA LEU A 112 0.19 -0.77 -17.14
C LEU A 112 1.17 0.36 -17.47
N ILE A 113 0.67 1.49 -17.97
CA ILE A 113 1.47 2.69 -18.28
C ILE A 113 2.11 3.22 -17.00
N GLY A 114 1.43 3.13 -15.86
CA GLY A 114 1.92 3.56 -14.56
C GLY A 114 3.04 2.72 -13.96
N ALA A 115 3.20 1.47 -14.39
CA ALA A 115 4.14 0.52 -13.80
C ALA A 115 5.60 1.01 -13.73
N PRO A 116 6.17 1.70 -14.74
CA PRO A 116 7.54 2.20 -14.70
C PRO A 116 7.76 3.34 -13.70
N PHE A 117 6.70 3.99 -13.26
CA PHE A 117 6.79 5.24 -12.50
C PHE A 117 7.43 5.04 -11.12
N ALA A 118 7.01 4.04 -10.37
CA ALA A 118 7.51 3.79 -9.02
C ALA A 118 9.02 3.42 -9.00
N PRO A 119 9.53 2.52 -9.85
CA PRO A 119 10.97 2.28 -9.97
C PRO A 119 11.75 3.55 -10.34
N ALA A 120 11.29 4.32 -11.32
CA ALA A 120 11.94 5.55 -11.74
C ALA A 120 11.99 6.59 -10.61
N ARG A 121 10.89 6.76 -9.87
CA ARG A 121 10.82 7.62 -8.69
C ARG A 121 11.80 7.17 -7.59
N ASN A 122 11.82 5.88 -7.25
CA ASN A 122 12.71 5.37 -6.23
C ASN A 122 14.18 5.57 -6.60
N ALA A 123 14.48 5.51 -7.90
CA ALA A 123 15.82 5.72 -8.42
C ALA A 123 16.22 7.21 -8.57
N ILE A 124 15.28 8.17 -8.63
CA ILE A 124 15.60 9.60 -8.68
C ILE A 124 15.86 10.21 -7.29
N VAL A 125 15.26 9.63 -6.23
CA VAL A 125 15.42 10.13 -4.85
C VAL A 125 16.88 10.25 -4.44
N PRO A 126 17.78 9.25 -4.62
CA PRO A 126 19.19 9.37 -4.27
C PRO A 126 19.96 10.41 -5.11
N GLN A 127 19.40 10.83 -6.25
CA GLN A 127 20.03 11.84 -7.12
C GLN A 127 19.73 13.28 -6.66
N ILE A 128 18.71 13.47 -5.83
CA ILE A 128 18.25 14.78 -5.37
C ILE A 128 18.35 14.96 -3.85
N VAL A 129 18.52 13.87 -3.08
CA VAL A 129 18.62 13.89 -1.62
C VAL A 129 19.98 13.37 -1.18
N PRO A 130 20.64 13.98 -0.18
CA PRO A 130 21.87 13.47 0.43
C PRO A 130 21.67 12.08 1.07
N ASP A 131 22.72 11.26 1.06
CA ASP A 131 22.68 9.86 1.50
C ASP A 131 22.29 9.71 2.98
N ASP A 132 22.75 10.62 3.83
CA ASP A 132 22.42 10.71 5.27
C ASP A 132 20.94 10.99 5.54
N ARG A 133 20.17 11.44 4.52
CA ARG A 133 18.75 11.82 4.62
C ARG A 133 17.81 10.94 3.80
N LEU A 134 18.30 9.94 3.10
CA LEU A 134 17.47 9.06 2.24
C LEU A 134 16.36 8.37 3.03
N GLN A 135 16.65 7.89 4.24
CA GLN A 135 15.66 7.25 5.10
C GLN A 135 14.53 8.23 5.47
N GLN A 136 14.88 9.47 5.85
CA GLN A 136 13.91 10.52 6.17
C GLN A 136 13.07 10.89 4.94
N ALA A 137 13.69 11.03 3.77
CA ALA A 137 13.01 11.35 2.52
C ALA A 137 11.99 10.28 2.13
N ASN A 138 12.38 9.01 2.17
CA ASN A 138 11.49 7.89 1.86
C ASN A 138 10.34 7.79 2.86
N GLY A 139 10.60 8.00 4.16
CA GLY A 139 9.55 8.02 5.17
C GLY A 139 8.51 9.12 4.93
N LEU A 140 8.96 10.36 4.64
CA LEU A 140 8.06 11.47 4.31
C LEU A 140 7.23 11.20 3.06
N LEU A 141 7.85 10.67 2.00
CA LEU A 141 7.15 10.31 0.76
C LEU A 141 6.08 9.25 1.03
N GLN A 142 6.38 8.20 1.79
CA GLN A 142 5.42 7.13 2.09
C GLN A 142 4.21 7.64 2.89
N VAL A 143 4.44 8.46 3.92
CA VAL A 143 3.34 9.06 4.70
C VAL A 143 2.47 9.95 3.82
N ALA A 144 3.09 10.82 3.00
CA ALA A 144 2.34 11.70 2.11
C ALA A 144 1.52 10.92 1.06
N PHE A 145 2.10 9.83 0.51
CA PHE A 145 1.42 9.02 -0.50
C PHE A 145 0.21 8.30 0.07
N ARG A 146 0.34 7.71 1.26
CA ARG A 146 -0.78 7.06 1.93
C ARG A 146 -1.87 8.07 2.27
N ALA A 147 -1.50 9.19 2.91
CA ALA A 147 -2.46 10.24 3.26
C ALA A 147 -3.21 10.78 2.03
N ALA A 148 -2.48 11.10 0.95
CA ALA A 148 -3.08 11.62 -0.27
C ALA A 148 -4.02 10.60 -0.94
N TYR A 149 -3.62 9.34 -1.02
CA TYR A 149 -4.43 8.27 -1.61
C TYR A 149 -5.74 8.05 -0.85
N PHE A 150 -5.72 8.10 0.47
CA PHE A 150 -6.93 7.91 1.28
C PHE A 150 -7.81 9.16 1.35
N VAL A 151 -7.22 10.36 1.23
CA VAL A 151 -8.00 11.62 1.19
C VAL A 151 -8.68 11.81 -0.17
N GLY A 152 -8.11 11.27 -1.25
CA GLY A 152 -8.66 11.37 -2.60
C GLY A 152 -10.16 11.02 -2.72
N PRO A 153 -10.62 9.89 -2.19
CA PRO A 153 -12.03 9.49 -2.23
C PRO A 153 -13.02 10.51 -1.63
N LEU A 154 -12.59 11.33 -0.64
CA LEU A 154 -13.43 12.38 -0.07
C LEU A 154 -13.94 13.38 -1.10
N MET A 155 -13.16 13.62 -2.16
CA MET A 155 -13.54 14.53 -3.24
C MET A 155 -14.63 13.96 -4.15
N LEU A 156 -14.91 12.66 -4.07
CA LEU A 156 -15.98 12.07 -4.91
C LEU A 156 -17.35 12.64 -4.57
N ALA A 157 -17.65 12.84 -3.29
CA ALA A 157 -18.95 13.38 -2.86
C ALA A 157 -19.24 14.79 -3.43
N PRO A 158 -18.39 15.80 -3.22
CA PRO A 158 -18.64 17.13 -3.79
C PRO A 158 -18.62 17.11 -5.32
N LEU A 159 -17.78 16.30 -5.99
CA LEU A 159 -17.76 16.24 -7.45
C LEU A 159 -19.07 15.65 -8.02
N LEU A 160 -19.65 14.66 -7.36
CA LEU A 160 -20.96 14.12 -7.74
C LEU A 160 -22.08 15.12 -7.46
N ALA A 161 -21.99 15.93 -6.40
CA ALA A 161 -22.95 17.00 -6.10
C ALA A 161 -22.94 18.10 -7.17
N PHE A 162 -21.79 18.37 -7.82
CA PHE A 162 -21.67 19.25 -8.99
C PHE A 162 -22.16 18.61 -10.29
N GLY A 163 -22.75 17.42 -10.24
CA GLY A 163 -23.55 16.82 -11.30
C GLY A 163 -22.87 15.79 -12.18
N SER A 164 -21.56 15.51 -12.07
CA SER A 164 -20.95 14.54 -12.97
C SER A 164 -19.71 13.84 -12.41
N LEU A 165 -19.69 12.51 -12.53
CA LEU A 165 -18.52 11.67 -12.28
C LEU A 165 -17.33 12.01 -13.22
N GLN A 166 -17.61 12.63 -14.35
CA GLN A 166 -16.60 13.10 -15.30
C GLN A 166 -15.55 14.00 -14.63
N TRP A 167 -15.95 14.83 -13.67
CA TRP A 167 -15.03 15.69 -12.93
C TRP A 167 -13.98 14.91 -12.16
N ALA A 168 -14.30 13.72 -11.67
CA ALA A 168 -13.31 12.88 -11.00
C ALA A 168 -12.21 12.42 -11.97
N LEU A 169 -12.57 12.10 -13.22
CA LEU A 169 -11.60 11.77 -14.27
C LEU A 169 -10.77 12.99 -14.67
N VAL A 170 -11.42 14.14 -14.88
CA VAL A 170 -10.71 15.38 -15.23
C VAL A 170 -9.73 15.79 -14.15
N VAL A 171 -10.14 15.78 -12.87
CA VAL A 171 -9.27 16.09 -11.74
C VAL A 171 -8.08 15.14 -11.71
N ASN A 172 -8.29 13.83 -11.90
CA ASN A 172 -7.18 12.88 -11.95
C ASN A 172 -6.21 13.18 -13.10
N GLY A 173 -6.71 13.51 -14.29
CA GLY A 173 -5.87 13.95 -15.40
C GLY A 173 -5.04 15.20 -15.07
N LEU A 174 -5.65 16.19 -14.42
CA LEU A 174 -4.95 17.40 -13.97
C LEU A 174 -3.89 17.10 -12.90
N THR A 175 -4.12 16.11 -12.03
CA THR A 175 -3.08 15.69 -11.05
C THR A 175 -1.86 15.08 -11.71
N PHE A 176 -2.03 14.29 -12.78
CA PHE A 176 -0.91 13.79 -13.57
C PHE A 176 -0.17 14.91 -14.30
N LEU A 177 -0.87 15.91 -14.84
CA LEU A 177 -0.21 17.09 -15.44
C LEU A 177 0.60 17.86 -14.38
N GLY A 178 0.04 18.06 -13.19
CA GLY A 178 0.73 18.68 -12.06
C GLY A 178 1.98 17.91 -11.65
N SER A 179 1.89 16.58 -11.58
CA SER A 179 3.04 15.69 -11.31
C SER A 179 4.10 15.80 -12.41
N ALA A 180 3.70 15.72 -13.68
CA ALA A 180 4.63 15.86 -14.82
C ALA A 180 5.34 17.21 -14.80
N ALA A 181 4.63 18.30 -14.55
CA ALA A 181 5.21 19.65 -14.43
C ALA A 181 6.18 19.76 -13.24
N ALA A 182 5.82 19.22 -12.08
CA ALA A 182 6.67 19.19 -10.91
C ALA A 182 7.96 18.39 -11.18
N VAL A 183 7.86 17.19 -11.76
CA VAL A 183 9.01 16.37 -12.15
C VAL A 183 9.86 17.06 -13.22
N ALA A 184 9.23 17.76 -14.18
CA ALA A 184 9.95 18.55 -15.18
C ALA A 184 10.74 19.72 -14.60
N ALA A 185 10.34 20.26 -13.45
CA ALA A 185 11.05 21.34 -12.75
C ALA A 185 12.20 20.84 -11.85
N ILE A 186 12.32 19.53 -11.60
CA ILE A 186 13.40 18.93 -10.81
C ILE A 186 14.72 19.06 -11.57
N ARG A 187 15.76 19.49 -10.88
CA ARG A 187 17.14 19.52 -11.37
C ARG A 187 17.90 18.35 -10.74
N VAL A 188 18.27 17.37 -11.56
CA VAL A 188 19.10 16.24 -11.10
C VAL A 188 20.52 16.72 -10.86
N THR A 189 21.03 16.57 -9.65
CA THR A 189 22.32 17.08 -9.23
C THR A 189 23.41 16.03 -9.13
N ARG A 190 23.06 14.74 -9.11
CA ARG A 190 23.99 13.62 -8.93
C ARG A 190 23.81 12.57 -10.02
N PRO A 191 24.91 11.89 -10.43
CA PRO A 191 24.82 10.74 -11.33
C PRO A 191 24.00 9.61 -10.68
N ALA A 192 23.43 8.78 -11.53
CA ALA A 192 22.72 7.58 -11.06
C ALA A 192 23.69 6.65 -10.30
N PRO A 193 23.30 6.11 -9.14
CA PRO A 193 24.06 5.04 -8.51
C PRO A 193 24.18 3.87 -9.49
N THR A 194 25.37 3.33 -9.65
CA THR A 194 25.60 2.08 -10.37
C THR A 194 25.09 0.93 -9.51
N SER A 195 23.84 0.56 -9.66
CA SER A 195 23.29 -0.62 -9.00
C SER A 195 23.85 -1.87 -9.68
N GLY A 196 24.59 -2.67 -8.94
CA GLY A 196 24.88 -4.05 -9.33
C GLY A 196 23.53 -4.79 -9.45
N GLN A 197 23.15 -5.16 -10.67
CA GLN A 197 21.88 -5.83 -10.93
C GLN A 197 21.94 -7.25 -10.37
N THR A 198 21.37 -7.46 -9.20
CA THR A 198 21.00 -8.79 -8.74
C THR A 198 19.64 -9.11 -9.40
N GLY A 199 19.52 -10.29 -10.01
CA GLY A 199 18.30 -10.69 -10.70
C GLY A 199 17.11 -10.73 -9.73
N LEU A 200 15.92 -10.35 -10.19
CA LEU A 200 14.68 -10.27 -9.37
C LEU A 200 14.44 -11.58 -8.56
N TRP A 201 14.63 -12.75 -9.18
CA TRP A 201 14.51 -14.05 -8.52
C TRP A 201 15.56 -14.26 -7.41
N SER A 202 16.76 -13.74 -7.61
CA SER A 202 17.83 -13.74 -6.60
C SER A 202 17.42 -12.88 -5.40
N ASP A 203 16.84 -11.70 -5.64
CA ASP A 203 16.41 -10.80 -4.57
C ASP A 203 15.21 -11.34 -3.80
N LEU A 204 14.20 -11.89 -4.49
CA LEU A 204 13.05 -12.53 -3.86
C LEU A 204 13.49 -13.75 -3.03
N SER A 205 14.37 -14.60 -3.56
CA SER A 205 14.85 -15.78 -2.84
C SER A 205 15.70 -15.40 -1.62
N ALA A 206 16.50 -14.34 -1.71
CA ALA A 206 17.28 -13.82 -0.59
C ALA A 206 16.38 -13.19 0.47
N GLY A 207 15.35 -12.42 0.07
CA GLY A 207 14.31 -11.89 0.96
C GLY A 207 13.57 -13.00 1.70
N LEU A 208 13.17 -14.05 0.97
CA LEU A 208 12.47 -15.20 1.55
C LEU A 208 13.36 -15.97 2.55
N ARG A 209 14.64 -16.16 2.24
CA ARG A 209 15.58 -16.78 3.19
C ARG A 209 15.74 -15.94 4.47
N ALA A 210 15.88 -14.62 4.31
CA ALA A 210 16.02 -13.72 5.46
C ALA A 210 14.77 -13.72 6.35
N VAL A 211 13.58 -13.69 5.75
CA VAL A 211 12.30 -13.75 6.49
C VAL A 211 12.10 -15.11 7.15
N ARG A 212 12.46 -16.22 6.49
CA ARG A 212 12.39 -17.56 7.09
C ARG A 212 13.37 -17.76 8.27
N ALA A 213 14.49 -17.04 8.28
CA ALA A 213 15.44 -17.05 9.38
C ALA A 213 14.91 -16.31 10.64
N ALA A 214 13.87 -15.49 10.51
CA ALA A 214 13.18 -14.78 11.57
C ALA A 214 11.70 -15.23 11.65
N PRO A 215 11.38 -16.30 12.40
CA PRO A 215 10.06 -16.92 12.39
C PRO A 215 8.93 -16.00 12.86
N ASP A 216 9.20 -15.09 13.80
CA ASP A 216 8.26 -14.05 14.24
C ASP A 216 7.91 -13.08 13.11
N VAL A 217 8.89 -12.65 12.30
CA VAL A 217 8.68 -11.82 11.11
C VAL A 217 7.86 -12.58 10.07
N LEU A 218 8.19 -13.85 9.84
CA LEU A 218 7.44 -14.69 8.88
C LEU A 218 5.96 -14.81 9.26
N VAL A 219 5.65 -15.11 10.52
CA VAL A 219 4.26 -15.20 11.02
C VAL A 219 3.53 -13.88 10.79
N VAL A 220 4.14 -12.75 11.13
CA VAL A 220 3.48 -11.44 10.98
C VAL A 220 3.28 -11.08 9.52
N ILE A 221 4.26 -11.29 8.62
CA ILE A 221 4.11 -11.01 7.17
C ILE A 221 3.02 -11.90 6.56
N VAL A 222 3.02 -13.20 6.85
CA VAL A 222 2.00 -14.12 6.31
C VAL A 222 0.61 -13.73 6.81
N THR A 223 0.48 -13.44 8.11
CA THR A 223 -0.80 -12.96 8.68
C THR A 223 -1.27 -11.68 8.00
N PHE A 224 -0.38 -10.72 7.78
CA PHE A 224 -0.67 -9.46 7.12
C PHE A 224 -1.21 -9.70 5.69
N VAL A 225 -0.49 -10.47 4.89
CA VAL A 225 -0.86 -10.73 3.48
C VAL A 225 -2.20 -11.47 3.38
N LEU A 226 -2.40 -12.50 4.21
CA LEU A 226 -3.65 -13.27 4.21
C LEU A 226 -4.83 -12.43 4.72
N ALA A 227 -4.65 -11.67 5.81
CA ALA A 227 -5.69 -10.79 6.34
C ALA A 227 -6.06 -9.69 5.34
N LEU A 228 -5.07 -9.10 4.66
CA LEU A 228 -5.30 -8.10 3.60
C LEU A 228 -6.09 -8.71 2.43
N ALA A 229 -5.75 -9.93 2.00
CA ALA A 229 -6.47 -10.65 0.95
C ALA A 229 -7.93 -10.93 1.33
N LEU A 230 -8.20 -11.22 2.61
CA LEU A 230 -9.54 -11.49 3.12
C LEU A 230 -10.39 -10.22 3.34
N THR A 231 -9.78 -9.03 3.45
CA THR A 231 -10.50 -7.83 3.93
C THR A 231 -10.49 -6.65 2.98
N SER A 232 -9.41 -6.40 2.22
CA SER A 232 -9.24 -5.17 1.44
C SER A 232 -10.34 -4.97 0.41
N GLY A 233 -10.76 -6.03 -0.29
CA GLY A 233 -11.84 -5.98 -1.27
C GLY A 233 -13.19 -5.56 -0.70
N PHE A 234 -13.42 -5.74 0.59
CA PHE A 234 -14.66 -5.30 1.25
C PHE A 234 -14.75 -3.78 1.39
N LEU A 235 -13.64 -3.04 1.34
CA LEU A 235 -13.68 -1.57 1.28
C LEU A 235 -14.05 -1.06 -0.13
N THR A 236 -13.70 -1.80 -1.18
CA THR A 236 -14.00 -1.39 -2.56
C THR A 236 -15.32 -1.98 -3.06
N VAL A 237 -15.46 -3.30 -3.00
CA VAL A 237 -16.63 -4.03 -3.51
C VAL A 237 -17.77 -4.03 -2.47
N GLY A 238 -17.45 -4.39 -1.23
CA GLY A 238 -18.45 -4.56 -0.17
C GLY A 238 -19.08 -3.24 0.26
N LEU A 239 -18.27 -2.21 0.50
CA LEU A 239 -18.79 -0.92 0.94
C LEU A 239 -19.69 -0.26 -0.12
N VAL A 240 -19.34 -0.39 -1.41
CA VAL A 240 -20.20 0.10 -2.50
C VAL A 240 -21.56 -0.61 -2.49
N ALA A 241 -21.57 -1.92 -2.24
CA ALA A 241 -22.79 -2.71 -2.19
C ALA A 241 -23.69 -2.33 -0.98
N VAL A 242 -23.08 -2.02 0.19
CA VAL A 242 -23.79 -1.58 1.40
C VAL A 242 -24.39 -0.19 1.24
N VAL A 243 -23.59 0.76 0.75
CA VAL A 243 -23.95 2.18 0.75
C VAL A 243 -24.91 2.55 -0.38
N GLY A 244 -24.72 1.98 -1.57
CA GLY A 244 -25.60 2.19 -2.73
C GLY A 244 -25.60 3.60 -3.34
N GLN A 245 -24.88 4.58 -2.76
CA GLN A 245 -24.80 5.98 -3.20
C GLN A 245 -23.34 6.45 -3.31
N GLY A 246 -22.95 6.96 -4.47
CA GLY A 246 -21.54 7.27 -4.78
C GLY A 246 -20.91 8.35 -3.92
N GLY A 247 -21.64 9.42 -3.62
CA GLY A 247 -21.13 10.49 -2.75
C GLY A 247 -20.84 9.99 -1.34
N GLN A 248 -21.73 9.19 -0.78
CA GLN A 248 -21.57 8.61 0.54
C GLN A 248 -20.48 7.53 0.59
N TYR A 249 -20.36 6.73 -0.47
CA TYR A 249 -19.25 5.79 -0.62
C TYR A 249 -17.88 6.49 -0.54
N GLY A 250 -17.69 7.58 -1.29
CA GLY A 250 -16.47 8.36 -1.26
C GLY A 250 -16.18 8.98 0.11
N LEU A 251 -17.22 9.53 0.78
CA LEU A 251 -17.10 10.07 2.14
C LEU A 251 -16.65 8.99 3.14
N LEU A 252 -17.29 7.83 3.13
CA LEU A 252 -17.02 6.75 4.06
C LEU A 252 -15.62 6.15 3.85
N LEU A 253 -15.18 5.98 2.59
CA LEU A 253 -13.80 5.61 2.29
C LEU A 253 -12.81 6.64 2.83
N GLY A 254 -13.11 7.91 2.65
CA GLY A 254 -12.28 8.98 3.15
C GLY A 254 -12.24 9.04 4.68
N VAL A 255 -13.36 8.78 5.37
CA VAL A 255 -13.41 8.65 6.84
C VAL A 255 -12.47 7.56 7.31
N ALA A 256 -12.49 6.37 6.68
CA ALA A 256 -11.57 5.29 7.01
C ALA A 256 -10.11 5.71 6.81
N GLY A 257 -9.81 6.39 5.71
CA GLY A 257 -8.45 6.85 5.41
C GLY A 257 -7.95 7.94 6.34
N VAL A 258 -8.77 8.93 6.68
CA VAL A 258 -8.42 9.96 7.68
C VAL A 258 -8.19 9.32 9.05
N ALA A 259 -9.04 8.37 9.45
CA ALA A 259 -8.87 7.65 10.71
C ALA A 259 -7.56 6.85 10.74
N GLU A 260 -7.14 6.25 9.63
CA GLU A 260 -5.85 5.56 9.52
C GLU A 260 -4.67 6.54 9.70
N VAL A 261 -4.72 7.71 9.06
CA VAL A 261 -3.69 8.76 9.24
C VAL A 261 -3.64 9.25 10.68
N VAL A 262 -4.79 9.51 11.30
CA VAL A 262 -4.88 9.89 12.71
C VAL A 262 -4.33 8.80 13.61
N GLY A 263 -4.68 7.54 13.37
CA GLY A 263 -4.13 6.38 14.07
C GLY A 263 -2.61 6.30 13.97
N ALA A 264 -2.05 6.51 12.79
CA ALA A 264 -0.60 6.53 12.57
C ALA A 264 0.09 7.66 13.37
N LEU A 265 -0.51 8.86 13.40
CA LEU A 265 0.02 9.99 14.17
C LEU A 265 -0.03 9.73 15.69
N LEU A 266 -1.11 9.13 16.19
CA LEU A 266 -1.23 8.75 17.61
C LEU A 266 -0.19 7.69 18.00
N LEU A 267 0.11 6.75 17.11
CA LEU A 267 1.10 5.71 17.34
C LEU A 267 2.54 6.20 17.26
N ALA A 268 2.82 7.29 16.55
CA ALA A 268 4.18 7.82 16.38
C ALA A 268 4.87 8.17 17.71
N GLY A 269 4.09 8.45 18.77
CA GLY A 269 4.60 8.72 20.12
C GLY A 269 4.65 7.50 21.07
N LEU A 270 4.11 6.35 20.64
CA LEU A 270 3.96 5.19 21.52
C LEU A 270 5.12 4.19 21.35
N ARG A 271 5.69 3.75 22.48
CA ARG A 271 6.68 2.67 22.50
C ARG A 271 5.98 1.32 22.62
N ILE A 272 5.83 0.63 21.51
CA ILE A 272 5.21 -0.70 21.47
C ILE A 272 6.28 -1.75 21.81
N ARG A 273 6.17 -2.40 22.97
CA ARG A 273 7.16 -3.39 23.44
C ARG A 273 7.10 -4.72 22.69
N ARG A 274 5.89 -5.18 22.32
CA ARG A 274 5.65 -6.48 21.66
C ARG A 274 5.14 -6.26 20.24
N LEU A 275 6.04 -5.87 19.33
CA LEU A 275 5.70 -5.49 17.96
C LEU A 275 4.93 -6.58 17.19
N ALA A 276 5.42 -7.84 17.24
CA ALA A 276 4.78 -8.95 16.56
C ALA A 276 3.33 -9.19 17.04
N LEU A 277 3.14 -9.20 18.37
CA LEU A 277 1.82 -9.39 18.95
C LEU A 277 0.88 -8.23 18.64
N ALA A 278 1.37 -6.98 18.72
CA ALA A 278 0.59 -5.80 18.38
C ALA A 278 0.11 -5.82 16.93
N ALA A 279 1.00 -6.15 15.97
CA ALA A 279 0.65 -6.26 14.56
C ALA A 279 -0.44 -7.33 14.31
N VAL A 280 -0.34 -8.49 14.98
CA VAL A 280 -1.32 -9.57 14.81
C VAL A 280 -2.65 -9.24 15.47
N LEU A 281 -2.65 -8.68 16.69
CA LEU A 281 -3.89 -8.30 17.40
C LEU A 281 -4.61 -7.14 16.70
N ALA A 282 -3.89 -6.26 16.02
CA ALA A 282 -4.49 -5.21 15.20
C ALA A 282 -5.39 -5.79 14.09
N TRP A 283 -5.02 -6.91 13.50
CA TRP A 283 -5.86 -7.61 12.53
C TRP A 283 -7.12 -8.21 13.18
N ALA A 284 -7.02 -8.72 14.42
CA ALA A 284 -8.22 -9.17 15.14
C ALA A 284 -9.19 -8.01 15.39
N LEU A 285 -8.69 -6.85 15.85
CA LEU A 285 -9.51 -5.65 16.03
C LEU A 285 -10.16 -5.20 14.72
N LEU A 286 -9.39 -5.19 13.62
CA LEU A 286 -9.89 -4.84 12.29
C LEU A 286 -10.99 -5.79 11.85
N GLY A 287 -10.85 -7.10 12.07
CA GLY A 287 -11.87 -8.09 11.79
C GLY A 287 -13.15 -7.88 12.62
N ILE A 288 -13.03 -7.60 13.92
CA ILE A 288 -14.14 -7.33 14.83
C ILE A 288 -14.93 -6.08 14.37
N PHE A 289 -14.25 -4.98 14.04
CA PHE A 289 -14.93 -3.76 13.62
C PHE A 289 -15.52 -3.85 12.21
N ARG A 290 -14.95 -4.70 11.35
CA ARG A 290 -15.42 -4.88 9.97
C ARG A 290 -16.58 -5.86 9.84
N ALA A 291 -16.65 -6.87 10.72
CA ALA A 291 -17.71 -7.88 10.68
C ALA A 291 -19.13 -7.29 10.65
N PRO A 292 -19.51 -6.31 11.49
CA PRO A 292 -20.85 -5.76 11.49
C PRO A 292 -21.17 -4.80 10.33
N MET A 293 -20.20 -4.48 9.46
CA MET A 293 -20.41 -3.55 8.34
C MET A 293 -21.54 -3.98 7.38
N GLY A 294 -21.80 -5.28 7.27
CA GLY A 294 -22.87 -5.80 6.42
C GLY A 294 -24.28 -5.57 6.95
N THR A 295 -24.42 -5.31 8.25
CA THR A 295 -25.72 -5.13 8.93
C THR A 295 -26.04 -3.67 9.26
N VAL A 296 -25.16 -2.73 8.88
CA VAL A 296 -25.37 -1.30 9.19
C VAL A 296 -26.65 -0.79 8.52
N THR A 297 -27.42 -0.05 9.30
CA THR A 297 -28.69 0.53 8.86
C THR A 297 -28.58 2.03 8.57
N SER A 298 -27.51 2.67 9.03
CA SER A 298 -27.27 4.11 8.85
C SER A 298 -25.83 4.41 8.41
N HIS A 299 -25.66 5.51 7.69
CA HIS A 299 -24.33 6.01 7.31
C HIS A 299 -23.49 6.43 8.53
N ALA A 300 -24.13 6.82 9.62
CA ALA A 300 -23.45 7.17 10.87
C ALA A 300 -22.82 5.92 11.52
N GLU A 301 -23.55 4.81 11.58
CA GLU A 301 -22.98 3.52 12.05
C GLU A 301 -21.80 3.09 11.17
N ALA A 302 -21.96 3.15 9.85
CA ALA A 302 -20.88 2.85 8.93
C ALA A 302 -19.65 3.74 9.17
N ALA A 303 -19.82 5.03 9.39
CA ALA A 303 -18.73 5.97 9.67
C ALA A 303 -18.02 5.65 10.99
N VAL A 304 -18.74 5.27 12.05
CA VAL A 304 -18.16 4.86 13.33
C VAL A 304 -17.31 3.60 13.17
N LEU A 305 -17.86 2.57 12.50
CA LEU A 305 -17.13 1.32 12.27
C LEU A 305 -15.91 1.51 11.37
N LEU A 306 -16.00 2.36 10.34
CA LEU A 306 -14.88 2.68 9.46
C LEU A 306 -13.82 3.52 10.17
N THR A 307 -14.23 4.42 11.08
CA THR A 307 -13.27 5.14 11.93
C THR A 307 -12.50 4.17 12.82
N ALA A 308 -13.19 3.25 13.49
CA ALA A 308 -12.54 2.22 14.31
C ALA A 308 -11.63 1.30 13.48
N THR A 309 -12.08 0.90 12.29
CA THR A 309 -11.30 0.11 11.33
C THR A 309 -10.05 0.86 10.86
N GLY A 310 -10.16 2.14 10.53
CA GLY A 310 -9.03 2.97 10.08
C GLY A 310 -7.98 3.14 11.19
N LEU A 311 -8.42 3.43 12.43
CA LEU A 311 -7.52 3.49 13.58
C LEU A 311 -6.79 2.16 13.83
N ALA A 312 -7.50 1.03 13.73
CA ALA A 312 -6.92 -0.31 13.86
C ALA A 312 -5.94 -0.62 12.71
N SER A 313 -6.20 -0.15 11.50
CA SER A 313 -5.34 -0.35 10.31
C SER A 313 -3.94 0.21 10.53
N ALA A 314 -3.80 1.37 11.17
CA ALA A 314 -2.50 1.94 11.48
C ALA A 314 -1.62 1.02 12.35
N LEU A 315 -2.25 0.22 13.23
CA LEU A 315 -1.55 -0.77 14.08
C LEU A 315 -1.09 -2.01 13.31
N THR A 316 -1.55 -2.25 12.09
CA THR A 316 -1.11 -3.42 11.31
C THR A 316 0.25 -3.20 10.68
N ASP A 317 0.49 -2.03 10.08
CA ASP A 317 1.68 -1.71 9.29
C ASP A 317 2.88 -1.26 10.14
N ILE A 318 2.64 -0.33 11.09
CA ILE A 318 3.72 0.34 11.82
C ILE A 318 4.53 -0.65 12.66
N PRO A 319 3.90 -1.52 13.49
CA PRO A 319 4.65 -2.51 14.25
C PRO A 319 5.31 -3.57 13.36
N LEU A 320 4.70 -3.95 12.22
CA LEU A 320 5.29 -4.90 11.28
C LEU A 320 6.59 -4.34 10.71
N ILE A 321 6.58 -3.10 10.16
CA ILE A 321 7.77 -2.48 9.59
C ILE A 321 8.88 -2.35 10.64
N ALA A 322 8.53 -1.90 11.85
CA ALA A 322 9.47 -1.80 12.96
C ALA A 322 10.07 -3.18 13.35
N LEU A 323 9.25 -4.24 13.37
CA LEU A 323 9.71 -5.60 13.63
C LEU A 323 10.69 -6.08 12.56
N VAL A 324 10.36 -5.88 11.27
CA VAL A 324 11.25 -6.25 10.15
C VAL A 324 12.59 -5.52 10.26
N GLN A 325 12.57 -4.22 10.58
CA GLN A 325 13.78 -3.40 10.74
C GLN A 325 14.64 -3.85 11.94
N GLN A 326 14.04 -4.36 13.01
CA GLN A 326 14.77 -4.85 14.19
C GLN A 326 15.34 -6.25 14.02
N ARG A 327 14.66 -7.13 13.27
CA ARG A 327 15.01 -8.56 13.15
C ARG A 327 15.84 -8.92 11.94
N ILE A 328 15.70 -8.16 10.84
CA ILE A 328 16.37 -8.46 9.58
C ILE A 328 17.65 -7.61 9.46
N PRO A 329 18.82 -8.22 9.20
CA PRO A 329 20.06 -7.50 8.98
C PRO A 329 19.95 -6.47 7.84
N SER A 330 20.63 -5.34 7.97
CA SER A 330 20.52 -4.19 7.05
C SER A 330 20.74 -4.54 5.58
N HIS A 331 21.67 -5.47 5.27
CA HIS A 331 21.97 -5.91 3.90
C HIS A 331 20.88 -6.80 3.26
N HIS A 332 19.94 -7.33 4.06
CA HIS A 332 18.77 -8.08 3.59
C HIS A 332 17.45 -7.31 3.75
N LEU A 333 17.44 -6.17 4.44
CA LEU A 333 16.24 -5.43 4.80
C LEU A 333 15.43 -5.02 3.56
N ALA A 334 16.07 -4.45 2.54
CA ALA A 334 15.40 -4.05 1.31
C ALA A 334 14.73 -5.23 0.59
N LYS A 335 15.36 -6.42 0.62
CA LYS A 335 14.84 -7.65 0.00
C LYS A 335 13.66 -8.22 0.78
N ALA A 336 13.69 -8.16 2.11
CA ALA A 336 12.59 -8.59 2.97
C ALA A 336 11.36 -7.67 2.83
N LEU A 337 11.57 -6.35 2.80
CA LEU A 337 10.50 -5.39 2.56
C LEU A 337 9.93 -5.52 1.14
N GLY A 338 10.77 -5.78 0.13
CA GLY A 338 10.33 -6.06 -1.23
C GLY A 338 9.45 -7.31 -1.34
N LEU A 339 9.77 -8.37 -0.58
CA LEU A 339 8.93 -9.58 -0.50
C LEU A 339 7.57 -9.27 0.13
N TRP A 340 7.53 -8.48 1.21
CA TRP A 340 6.29 -8.03 1.83
C TRP A 340 5.44 -7.19 0.86
N GLU A 341 6.03 -6.20 0.17
CA GLU A 341 5.33 -5.39 -0.83
C GLU A 341 4.77 -6.22 -1.99
N ALA A 342 5.51 -7.25 -2.44
CA ALA A 342 5.02 -8.19 -3.44
C ALA A 342 3.81 -8.99 -2.92
N GLY A 343 3.84 -9.42 -1.65
CA GLY A 343 2.72 -10.06 -0.98
C GLY A 343 1.50 -9.15 -0.88
N VAL A 344 1.70 -7.89 -0.51
CA VAL A 344 0.65 -6.85 -0.47
C VAL A 344 0.01 -6.66 -1.85
N ALA A 345 0.82 -6.51 -2.90
CA ALA A 345 0.30 -6.36 -4.26
C ALA A 345 -0.53 -7.56 -4.71
N GLY A 346 -0.07 -8.79 -4.40
CA GLY A 346 -0.82 -10.01 -4.65
C GLY A 346 -2.14 -10.08 -3.88
N ALA A 347 -2.13 -9.71 -2.60
CA ALA A 347 -3.33 -9.65 -1.77
C ALA A 347 -4.35 -8.65 -2.30
N LEU A 348 -3.91 -7.44 -2.69
CA LEU A 348 -4.77 -6.41 -3.29
C LEU A 348 -5.37 -6.84 -4.64
N ALA A 349 -4.65 -7.64 -5.43
CA ALA A 349 -5.15 -8.18 -6.69
C ALA A 349 -6.22 -9.27 -6.48
N ILE A 350 -6.11 -10.07 -5.42
CA ILE A 350 -7.02 -11.19 -5.15
C ILE A 350 -8.25 -10.75 -4.32
N SER A 351 -8.06 -9.83 -3.39
CA SER A 351 -9.07 -9.43 -2.39
C SER A 351 -10.41 -8.98 -2.98
N PRO A 352 -10.50 -8.21 -4.08
CA PRO A 352 -11.78 -7.85 -4.68
C PRO A 352 -12.58 -9.07 -5.17
N PHE A 353 -11.92 -10.10 -5.68
CA PHE A 353 -12.58 -11.36 -6.07
C PHE A 353 -13.07 -12.13 -4.84
N VAL A 354 -12.27 -12.18 -3.77
CA VAL A 354 -12.70 -12.80 -2.50
C VAL A 354 -13.96 -12.12 -1.98
N ALA A 355 -13.99 -10.79 -1.94
CA ALA A 355 -15.15 -10.03 -1.49
C ALA A 355 -16.36 -10.24 -2.40
N SER A 356 -16.19 -10.13 -3.73
CA SER A 356 -17.26 -10.34 -4.71
C SER A 356 -17.85 -11.73 -4.61
N THR A 357 -17.02 -12.77 -4.58
CA THR A 357 -17.45 -14.17 -4.45
C THR A 357 -18.23 -14.38 -3.14
N ALA A 358 -17.69 -13.90 -2.02
CA ALA A 358 -18.36 -14.01 -0.73
C ALA A 358 -19.74 -13.32 -0.73
N ILE A 359 -19.84 -12.12 -1.32
CA ILE A 359 -21.10 -11.39 -1.43
C ILE A 359 -22.12 -12.11 -2.33
N THR A 360 -21.65 -12.65 -3.45
CA THR A 360 -22.54 -13.36 -4.40
C THR A 360 -23.13 -14.63 -3.80
N PHE A 361 -22.33 -15.40 -3.04
CA PHE A 361 -22.79 -16.69 -2.49
C PHE A 361 -23.47 -16.57 -1.12
N ALA A 362 -23.03 -15.67 -0.26
CA ALA A 362 -23.53 -15.56 1.11
C ALA A 362 -24.39 -14.31 1.38
N GLY A 363 -24.48 -13.41 0.42
CA GLY A 363 -25.07 -12.08 0.62
C GLY A 363 -24.12 -11.12 1.34
N VAL A 364 -24.43 -9.82 1.30
CA VAL A 364 -23.55 -8.76 1.82
C VAL A 364 -23.30 -8.92 3.32
N GLU A 365 -24.36 -9.15 4.09
CA GLU A 365 -24.32 -9.29 5.55
C GLU A 365 -23.38 -10.41 6.00
N ASN A 366 -23.67 -11.64 5.51
CA ASN A 366 -22.86 -12.82 5.89
C ASN A 366 -21.44 -12.74 5.35
N ALA A 367 -21.23 -12.12 4.19
CA ALA A 367 -19.91 -11.99 3.61
C ALA A 367 -18.98 -11.11 4.50
N PHE A 368 -19.48 -9.99 5.02
CA PHE A 368 -18.73 -9.17 5.98
C PHE A 368 -18.46 -9.92 7.29
N LEU A 369 -19.47 -10.61 7.81
CA LEU A 369 -19.35 -11.41 9.03
C LEU A 369 -18.29 -12.51 8.87
N LEU A 370 -18.35 -13.27 7.78
CA LEU A 370 -17.39 -14.35 7.47
C LEU A 370 -15.97 -13.81 7.29
N SER A 371 -15.80 -12.68 6.56
CA SER A 371 -14.51 -12.04 6.39
C SER A 371 -13.91 -11.60 7.72
N GLY A 372 -14.70 -10.92 8.56
CA GLY A 372 -14.26 -10.49 9.89
C GLY A 372 -13.90 -11.66 10.79
N ALA A 373 -14.76 -12.69 10.84
CA ALA A 373 -14.51 -13.90 11.62
C ALA A 373 -13.24 -14.64 11.15
N ALA A 374 -13.04 -14.79 9.84
CA ALA A 374 -11.85 -15.43 9.27
C ALA A 374 -10.57 -14.73 9.68
N VAL A 375 -10.56 -13.39 9.69
CA VAL A 375 -9.39 -12.60 10.11
C VAL A 375 -9.15 -12.71 11.62
N VAL A 376 -10.20 -12.75 12.44
CA VAL A 376 -10.07 -12.99 13.88
C VAL A 376 -9.46 -14.37 14.13
N VAL A 377 -9.96 -15.41 13.46
CA VAL A 377 -9.40 -16.79 13.56
C VAL A 377 -7.93 -16.79 13.11
N LEU A 378 -7.61 -16.14 12.00
CA LEU A 378 -6.23 -15.99 11.53
C LEU A 378 -5.33 -15.30 12.55
N ALA A 379 -5.80 -14.23 13.19
CA ALA A 379 -5.05 -13.53 14.21
C ALA A 379 -4.85 -14.37 15.49
N VAL A 380 -5.85 -15.15 15.89
CA VAL A 380 -5.73 -16.09 17.03
C VAL A 380 -4.70 -17.18 16.71
N THR A 381 -4.78 -17.80 15.52
CA THR A 381 -3.80 -18.83 15.12
C THR A 381 -2.38 -18.28 15.00
N ALA A 382 -2.23 -17.06 14.49
CA ALA A 382 -0.94 -16.37 14.43
C ALA A 382 -0.39 -16.05 15.83
N THR A 383 -1.25 -15.66 16.79
CA THR A 383 -0.85 -15.41 18.17
C THR A 383 -0.34 -16.69 18.85
N LEU A 384 -1.01 -17.83 18.63
CA LEU A 384 -0.55 -19.13 19.11
C LEU A 384 0.78 -19.53 18.44
N ALA A 385 0.94 -19.29 17.15
CA ALA A 385 2.20 -19.54 16.46
C ALA A 385 3.36 -18.70 17.03
N LEU A 386 3.11 -17.40 17.32
CA LEU A 386 4.11 -16.54 17.97
C LEU A 386 4.48 -17.02 19.37
N ALA A 387 3.53 -17.54 20.16
CA ALA A 387 3.80 -18.14 21.46
C ALA A 387 4.70 -19.38 21.34
N CYS A 388 4.44 -20.25 20.34
CA CYS A 388 5.30 -21.42 20.07
C CYS A 388 6.71 -21.02 19.60
N VAL A 389 6.85 -19.96 18.79
CA VAL A 389 8.16 -19.42 18.37
C VAL A 389 8.93 -18.88 19.56
N GLY A 390 8.28 -18.09 20.44
CA GLY A 390 8.90 -17.56 21.65
C GLY A 390 9.35 -18.64 22.66
N ALA A 391 8.57 -19.73 22.76
CA ALA A 391 8.93 -20.86 23.62
C ALA A 391 10.15 -21.65 23.09
N ARG A 392 10.46 -21.61 21.79
CA ARG A 392 11.62 -22.30 21.18
C ARG A 392 12.92 -21.48 21.24
N GLN A 393 12.86 -20.20 21.64
CA GLN A 393 14.02 -19.31 21.81
C GLN A 393 14.07 -18.74 23.24
N PRO A 394 14.25 -19.56 24.28
CA PRO A 394 14.45 -19.07 25.63
C PRO A 394 15.87 -18.49 25.71
N GLY A 395 16.00 -17.16 25.65
CA GLY A 395 17.27 -16.49 25.91
C GLY A 395 17.71 -15.36 25.00
N GLN A 396 16.96 -15.05 23.93
CA GLN A 396 17.24 -13.85 23.14
C GLN A 396 16.27 -12.70 23.53
N GLU A 397 16.34 -12.24 24.78
CA GLU A 397 15.90 -10.88 25.08
C GLU A 397 16.87 -9.90 24.37
N PRO A 398 16.37 -8.83 23.73
CA PRO A 398 17.26 -7.81 23.17
C PRO A 398 18.03 -7.19 24.34
N PHE A 399 19.36 -7.33 24.32
CA PHE A 399 20.22 -6.69 25.29
C PHE A 399 20.10 -5.17 25.10
N VAL A 400 19.29 -4.52 25.90
CA VAL A 400 19.26 -3.07 26.02
C VAL A 400 20.40 -2.71 26.96
N THR A 401 21.52 -2.25 26.42
CA THR A 401 22.57 -1.62 27.23
C THR A 401 22.01 -0.39 27.94
N ALA A 402 22.52 -0.07 29.10
CA ALA A 402 22.07 1.05 29.93
C ALA A 402 22.08 2.41 29.23
N ASP A 403 22.75 2.52 28.09
CA ASP A 403 22.88 3.72 27.26
C ASP A 403 21.92 3.74 26.04
N GLY A 404 20.96 2.80 25.94
CA GLY A 404 19.94 2.81 24.87
C GLY A 404 20.43 2.42 23.47
N THR A 405 21.66 1.90 23.30
CA THR A 405 22.18 1.40 22.03
C THR A 405 22.04 -0.12 21.95
N ALA A 406 21.33 -0.62 20.93
CA ALA A 406 21.21 -2.05 20.67
C ALA A 406 22.51 -2.57 20.00
N SER A 407 23.32 -3.33 20.73
CA SER A 407 24.45 -4.09 20.18
C SER A 407 24.02 -5.55 20.00
N VAL A 408 24.02 -6.04 18.76
CA VAL A 408 23.88 -7.47 18.47
C VAL A 408 25.27 -8.11 18.64
N ALA A 409 25.41 -8.99 19.62
CA ALA A 409 26.62 -9.80 19.79
C ALA A 409 26.78 -10.70 18.56
N ALA A 410 27.88 -10.53 17.83
CA ALA A 410 28.33 -11.48 16.81
C ALA A 410 28.73 -12.81 17.50
N PRO A 411 28.49 -13.99 16.88
CA PRO A 411 28.99 -15.24 17.41
C PRO A 411 30.54 -15.20 17.39
N GLU A 412 31.15 -15.51 18.52
CA GLU A 412 32.60 -15.68 18.64
C GLU A 412 33.08 -16.76 17.68
N GLU A 413 33.78 -16.38 16.61
CA GLU A 413 34.64 -17.27 15.88
C GLU A 413 35.80 -17.73 16.80
N THR A 414 35.80 -19.01 17.11
CA THR A 414 36.86 -19.68 17.85
C THR A 414 38.14 -19.54 17.06
N ALA A 415 39.00 -18.60 17.42
CA ALA A 415 40.33 -18.45 16.90
C ALA A 415 41.18 -19.64 17.33
N VAL A 416 41.39 -20.59 16.43
CA VAL A 416 42.42 -21.62 16.58
C VAL A 416 43.79 -20.94 16.41
N ILE A 417 44.47 -20.73 17.54
CA ILE A 417 45.87 -20.32 17.57
C ILE A 417 46.70 -21.53 17.16
N THR A 418 47.17 -21.57 15.93
CA THR A 418 48.30 -22.44 15.55
C THR A 418 49.58 -21.70 15.84
N ALA A 419 50.23 -22.08 16.93
CA ALA A 419 51.62 -21.74 17.20
C ALA A 419 52.54 -22.43 16.15
N LYS A 420 53.44 -21.67 15.53
CA LYS A 420 54.56 -22.18 14.76
C LYS A 420 55.81 -22.05 15.62
N PRO A 421 56.61 -23.11 15.81
CA PRO A 421 57.93 -22.97 16.39
C PRO A 421 58.98 -22.63 15.32
N GLU A 422 59.99 -21.88 15.75
CA GLU A 422 61.26 -21.49 15.13
C GLU A 422 61.21 -20.50 13.98
#